data_afac5085941baa071315163e71657938
#
_entry.id   afac5085941baa071315163e71657938
#
_cell.length_a   1.000
_cell.length_b   1.000
_cell.length_c   1.000
_cell.angle_alpha   90.00
_cell.angle_beta   90.00
_cell.angle_gamma   90.00
#
_symmetry.space_group_name_H-M   'P 1'
#
loop_
_entity.id
_entity.type
_entity.pdbx_description
1 polymer ?
#
loop_
_entity_poly.entity_id
_entity_poly.type
_entity_poly.pdbx_seq_one_letter_code
_entity_poly.pdbx_strand_id
1 'polypeptide(L)'
;MKTSLIVGMGIGKLYEQVLGELGHGIITVDLDPSKGANFFTVDDAIKECRMFDIAHICTPNFTHLEIARKLAPVTRIIFIEKPGVSTSSEWEQLVKGFPKTRFMMVKNNQYRTEIKRFKELADQSERVFLRWNNVNRIPHPGSWFTTKRDAFGGVSRDLLPHLLSYYCTLTDYKQGTKVKATARQSYTLEEIDSTDYGVVNKDGT
;
A
#
# COMPACT_ATOMS: atom_id res chain seq x y z
N MET A 1 13.15 10.58 21.03
CA MET A 1 13.24 9.66 19.86
C MET A 1 11.81 9.30 19.49
N LYS A 2 11.44 9.32 18.21
CA LYS A 2 10.10 8.88 17.75
C LYS A 2 10.05 7.36 17.71
N THR A 3 8.91 6.79 18.09
CA THR A 3 8.67 5.35 18.05
C THR A 3 7.80 4.98 16.86
N SER A 4 8.30 4.09 16.01
CA SER A 4 7.61 3.59 14.81
C SER A 4 7.32 2.11 14.92
N LEU A 5 6.08 1.73 14.67
CA LEU A 5 5.64 0.35 14.54
C LEU A 5 5.54 -0.01 13.06
N ILE A 6 6.08 -1.16 12.66
CA ILE A 6 5.92 -1.72 11.31
C ILE A 6 5.20 -3.06 11.44
N VAL A 7 4.06 -3.20 10.76
CA VAL A 7 3.27 -4.43 10.75
C VAL A 7 3.33 -5.05 9.35
N GLY A 8 3.90 -6.25 9.25
CA GLY A 8 4.17 -6.95 7.99
C GLY A 8 5.58 -6.68 7.46
N MET A 9 6.48 -7.65 7.60
CA MET A 9 7.90 -7.54 7.27
C MET A 9 8.24 -8.02 5.85
N GLY A 10 7.28 -8.06 4.94
CA GLY A 10 7.52 -8.15 3.50
C GLY A 10 8.15 -6.84 3.00
N ILE A 11 7.32 -5.94 2.50
CA ILE A 11 7.75 -4.59 2.11
C ILE A 11 8.17 -3.76 3.33
N GLY A 12 7.73 -4.11 4.53
CA GLY A 12 8.08 -3.45 5.80
C GLY A 12 9.59 -3.38 6.07
N LYS A 13 10.38 -4.31 5.53
CA LYS A 13 11.86 -4.25 5.63
C LYS A 13 12.45 -2.98 5.01
N LEU A 14 11.85 -2.48 3.93
CA LEU A 14 12.28 -1.22 3.33
C LEU A 14 11.98 -0.03 4.26
N TYR A 15 10.82 -0.05 4.92
CA TYR A 15 10.47 0.98 5.91
C TYR A 15 11.37 0.92 7.14
N GLU A 16 11.72 -0.28 7.60
CA GLU A 16 12.66 -0.49 8.71
C GLU A 16 14.00 0.18 8.44
N GLN A 17 14.58 -0.04 7.25
CA GLN A 17 15.82 0.59 6.85
C GLN A 17 15.70 2.12 6.86
N VAL A 18 14.72 2.68 6.17
CA VAL A 18 14.55 4.14 6.05
C VAL A 18 14.28 4.80 7.39
N LEU A 19 13.45 4.20 8.23
CA LEU A 19 13.15 4.74 9.56
C LEU A 19 14.36 4.65 10.50
N GLY A 20 15.19 3.62 10.36
CA GLY A 20 16.46 3.48 11.08
C GLY A 20 17.43 4.61 10.71
N GLU A 21 17.58 4.92 9.42
CA GLU A 21 18.38 6.05 8.93
C GLU A 21 17.88 7.40 9.45
N LEU A 22 16.56 7.53 9.69
CA LEU A 22 15.93 8.71 10.28
C LEU A 22 16.02 8.76 11.82
N GLY A 23 16.64 7.78 12.47
CA GLY A 23 16.86 7.74 13.91
C GLY A 23 15.59 7.41 14.73
N HIS A 24 14.64 6.67 14.15
CA HIS A 24 13.47 6.21 14.90
C HIS A 24 13.79 4.97 15.75
N GLY A 25 13.17 4.84 16.92
CA GLY A 25 13.04 3.55 17.60
C GLY A 25 12.02 2.70 16.85
N ILE A 26 12.43 1.52 16.39
CA ILE A 26 11.61 0.68 15.52
C ILE A 26 11.13 -0.54 16.28
N ILE A 27 9.86 -0.85 16.10
CA ILE A 27 9.18 -2.04 16.62
C ILE A 27 8.54 -2.73 15.42
N THR A 28 8.72 -4.04 15.30
CA THR A 28 8.27 -4.82 14.16
C THR A 28 7.31 -5.93 14.57
N VAL A 29 6.33 -6.19 13.72
CA VAL A 29 5.32 -7.25 13.91
C VAL A 29 5.19 -8.05 12.61
N ASP A 30 5.29 -9.37 12.69
CA ASP A 30 4.96 -10.27 11.59
C ASP A 30 4.53 -11.63 12.15
N LEU A 31 3.50 -12.24 11.54
CA LEU A 31 3.02 -13.57 11.91
C LEU A 31 3.99 -14.69 11.51
N ASP A 32 4.87 -14.43 10.54
CA ASP A 32 5.89 -15.39 10.10
C ASP A 32 7.16 -15.25 10.95
N PRO A 33 7.48 -16.28 11.77
CA PRO A 33 8.67 -16.24 12.64
C PRO A 33 9.98 -16.12 11.87
N SER A 34 10.01 -16.53 10.61
CA SER A 34 11.20 -16.43 9.76
C SER A 34 11.58 -14.98 9.43
N LYS A 35 10.67 -14.04 9.63
CA LYS A 35 10.91 -12.60 9.40
C LYS A 35 11.71 -11.92 10.50
N GLY A 36 11.86 -12.56 11.67
CA GLY A 36 12.63 -12.03 12.78
C GLY A 36 12.03 -10.76 13.42
N ALA A 37 10.71 -10.60 13.37
CA ALA A 37 10.03 -9.46 13.98
C ALA A 37 10.07 -9.51 15.52
N ASN A 38 9.96 -8.35 16.16
CA ASN A 38 9.97 -8.26 17.63
C ASN A 38 8.73 -8.94 18.26
N PHE A 39 7.60 -8.88 17.58
CA PHE A 39 6.34 -9.44 18.04
C PHE A 39 5.64 -10.22 16.92
N PHE A 40 4.88 -11.24 17.30
CA PHE A 40 4.07 -12.00 16.35
C PHE A 40 2.74 -11.30 16.05
N THR A 41 2.13 -10.65 17.02
CA THR A 41 0.82 -10.02 16.84
C THR A 41 0.86 -8.53 17.18
N VAL A 42 -0.08 -7.80 16.60
CA VAL A 42 -0.29 -6.37 16.92
C VAL A 42 -0.70 -6.19 18.38
N ASP A 43 -1.50 -7.13 18.89
CA ASP A 43 -2.00 -7.08 20.26
C ASP A 43 -0.85 -7.24 21.28
N ASP A 44 0.15 -8.09 21.00
CA ASP A 44 1.36 -8.21 21.83
C ASP A 44 2.18 -6.93 21.83
N ALA A 45 2.37 -6.32 20.65
CA ALA A 45 3.09 -5.06 20.54
C ALA A 45 2.38 -3.92 21.29
N ILE A 46 1.04 -3.83 21.23
CA ILE A 46 0.25 -2.83 21.95
C ILE A 46 0.36 -3.05 23.47
N LYS A 47 0.28 -4.30 23.91
CA LYS A 47 0.36 -4.65 25.34
C LYS A 47 1.70 -4.22 25.95
N GLU A 48 2.80 -4.42 25.22
CA GLU A 48 4.14 -4.12 25.71
C GLU A 48 4.49 -2.64 25.58
N CYS A 49 4.23 -2.04 24.42
CA CYS A 49 4.74 -0.71 24.08
C CYS A 49 3.76 0.42 24.36
N ARG A 50 2.48 0.13 24.49
CA ARG A 50 1.36 1.01 24.84
C ARG A 50 1.04 2.13 23.84
N MET A 51 2.02 2.83 23.28
CA MET A 51 1.80 3.95 22.33
C MET A 51 2.89 4.02 21.28
N PHE A 52 2.49 4.49 20.08
CA PHE A 52 3.39 4.71 18.94
C PHE A 52 3.18 6.11 18.36
N ASP A 53 4.26 6.76 17.95
CA ASP A 53 4.16 8.02 17.20
C ASP A 53 3.65 7.77 15.78
N ILE A 54 4.16 6.69 15.16
CA ILE A 54 3.84 6.33 13.77
C ILE A 54 3.65 4.82 13.68
N ALA A 55 2.70 4.37 12.88
CA ALA A 55 2.58 2.98 12.48
C ALA A 55 2.55 2.85 10.95
N HIS A 56 3.17 1.81 10.43
CA HIS A 56 3.16 1.43 9.02
C HIS A 56 2.50 0.06 8.88
N ILE A 57 1.37 -0.01 8.18
CA ILE A 57 0.65 -1.24 7.90
C ILE A 57 1.06 -1.71 6.50
N CYS A 58 1.84 -2.77 6.46
CA CYS A 58 2.48 -3.35 5.27
C CYS A 58 2.06 -4.80 5.03
N THR A 59 0.92 -5.18 5.57
CA THR A 59 0.35 -6.53 5.52
C THR A 59 -0.50 -6.73 4.25
N PRO A 60 -1.05 -7.93 3.99
CA PRO A 60 -2.03 -8.14 2.92
C PRO A 60 -3.26 -7.23 3.03
N ASN A 61 -3.79 -6.80 1.88
CA ASN A 61 -4.85 -5.79 1.80
C ASN A 61 -6.05 -6.04 2.71
N PHE A 62 -6.53 -7.27 2.78
CA PHE A 62 -7.70 -7.65 3.57
C PHE A 62 -7.55 -7.46 5.08
N THR A 63 -6.32 -7.32 5.58
CA THR A 63 -6.04 -7.12 7.00
C THR A 63 -5.95 -5.65 7.40
N HIS A 64 -5.82 -4.74 6.44
CA HIS A 64 -5.52 -3.32 6.68
C HIS A 64 -6.50 -2.65 7.62
N LEU A 65 -7.81 -2.82 7.37
CA LEU A 65 -8.86 -2.15 8.15
C LEU A 65 -8.87 -2.59 9.61
N GLU A 66 -8.74 -3.89 9.85
CA GLU A 66 -8.74 -4.44 11.22
C GLU A 66 -7.52 -3.96 12.01
N ILE A 67 -6.33 -4.06 11.39
CA ILE A 67 -5.09 -3.60 12.02
C ILE A 67 -5.13 -2.10 12.28
N ALA A 68 -5.63 -1.30 11.34
CA ALA A 68 -5.76 0.14 11.51
C ALA A 68 -6.69 0.50 12.69
N ARG A 69 -7.82 -0.21 12.83
CA ARG A 69 -8.73 -0.03 13.98
C ARG A 69 -8.09 -0.36 15.32
N LYS A 70 -7.29 -1.43 15.37
CA LYS A 70 -6.56 -1.81 16.60
C LYS A 70 -5.51 -0.79 16.98
N LEU A 71 -4.79 -0.26 16.01
CA LEU A 71 -3.70 0.70 16.24
C LEU A 71 -4.16 2.13 16.48
N ALA A 72 -5.33 2.51 15.96
CA ALA A 72 -5.81 3.89 16.03
C ALA A 72 -5.87 4.48 17.45
N PRO A 73 -6.33 3.75 18.49
CA PRO A 73 -6.36 4.28 19.85
C PRO A 73 -4.98 4.59 20.45
N VAL A 74 -3.92 3.97 19.92
CA VAL A 74 -2.56 4.00 20.50
C VAL A 74 -1.51 4.57 19.54
N THR A 75 -1.95 5.16 18.41
CA THR A 75 -1.04 5.68 17.38
C THR A 75 -1.47 7.05 16.88
N ARG A 76 -0.53 7.97 16.73
CA ARG A 76 -0.82 9.34 16.26
C ARG A 76 -0.99 9.41 14.75
N ILE A 77 -0.16 8.70 14.00
CA ILE A 77 -0.16 8.68 12.52
C ILE A 77 -0.06 7.24 12.05
N ILE A 78 -0.98 6.83 11.20
CA ILE A 78 -0.97 5.49 10.60
C ILE A 78 -0.85 5.63 9.09
N PHE A 79 0.23 5.07 8.55
CA PHE A 79 0.43 4.86 7.12
C PHE A 79 -0.08 3.46 6.77
N ILE A 80 -0.94 3.38 5.76
CA ILE A 80 -1.50 2.12 5.27
C ILE A 80 -1.04 1.95 3.83
N GLU A 81 -0.46 0.80 3.51
CA GLU A 81 -0.09 0.48 2.13
C GLU A 81 -1.31 0.53 1.20
N LYS A 82 -1.04 0.87 -0.06
CA LYS A 82 -2.10 0.86 -1.07
C LYS A 82 -2.71 -0.56 -1.20
N PRO A 83 -3.99 -0.66 -1.47
CA PRO A 83 -4.98 0.36 -1.81
C PRO A 83 -5.65 1.01 -0.58
N GLY A 84 -5.08 0.92 0.60
CA GLY A 84 -5.63 1.42 1.85
C GLY A 84 -6.63 0.44 2.45
N VAL A 85 -7.90 0.61 2.16
CA VAL A 85 -8.99 -0.28 2.56
C VAL A 85 -9.85 -0.68 1.36
N SER A 86 -10.84 -1.55 1.56
CA SER A 86 -11.64 -2.10 0.46
C SER A 86 -12.55 -1.05 -0.20
N THR A 87 -13.14 -0.14 0.58
CA THR A 87 -14.10 0.86 0.09
C THR A 87 -13.84 2.25 0.66
N SER A 88 -14.33 3.29 -0.02
CA SER A 88 -14.30 4.66 0.51
C SER A 88 -15.11 4.81 1.79
N SER A 89 -16.22 4.09 1.91
CA SER A 89 -17.04 4.08 3.13
C SER A 89 -16.29 3.57 4.35
N GLU A 90 -15.51 2.49 4.19
CA GLU A 90 -14.64 1.99 5.26
C GLU A 90 -13.57 2.99 5.66
N TRP A 91 -12.98 3.69 4.68
CA TRP A 91 -12.01 4.76 4.94
C TRP A 91 -12.64 5.91 5.73
N GLU A 92 -13.82 6.36 5.30
CA GLU A 92 -14.54 7.43 6.01
C GLU A 92 -14.92 7.03 7.43
N GLN A 93 -15.41 5.81 7.63
CA GLN A 93 -15.72 5.28 8.95
C GLN A 93 -14.48 5.21 9.85
N LEU A 94 -13.35 4.78 9.30
CA LEU A 94 -12.08 4.73 10.02
C LEU A 94 -11.66 6.14 10.47
N VAL A 95 -11.65 7.11 9.57
CA VAL A 95 -11.26 8.49 9.87
C VAL A 95 -12.21 9.16 10.86
N LYS A 96 -13.53 8.98 10.69
CA LYS A 96 -14.55 9.53 11.59
C LYS A 96 -14.54 8.87 12.97
N GLY A 97 -14.27 7.56 13.02
CA GLY A 97 -14.23 6.78 14.26
C GLY A 97 -13.02 7.10 15.16
N PHE A 98 -11.92 7.58 14.56
CA PHE A 98 -10.68 7.87 15.28
C PHE A 98 -10.14 9.28 14.98
N PRO A 99 -10.82 10.34 15.39
CA PRO A 99 -10.48 11.73 15.00
C PRO A 99 -9.14 12.22 15.55
N LYS A 100 -8.55 11.54 16.52
CA LYS A 100 -7.23 11.87 17.07
C LYS A 100 -6.07 11.24 16.30
N THR A 101 -6.35 10.30 15.41
CA THR A 101 -5.37 9.58 14.60
C THR A 101 -5.42 10.08 13.15
N ARG A 102 -4.26 10.36 12.58
CA ARG A 102 -4.15 10.69 11.15
C ARG A 102 -3.91 9.42 10.34
N PHE A 103 -4.77 9.16 9.37
CA PHE A 103 -4.60 8.05 8.44
C PHE A 103 -4.09 8.55 7.10
N MET A 104 -3.11 7.87 6.56
CA MET A 104 -2.50 8.20 5.27
C MET A 104 -2.33 6.92 4.44
N MET A 105 -2.91 6.88 3.25
CA MET A 105 -2.61 5.82 2.29
C MET A 105 -1.27 6.10 1.61
N VAL A 106 -0.40 5.11 1.57
CA VAL A 106 0.92 5.24 0.94
C VAL A 106 0.78 5.38 -0.58
N LYS A 107 1.36 6.44 -1.12
CA LYS A 107 1.43 6.77 -2.54
C LYS A 107 2.84 7.24 -2.89
N ASN A 108 3.81 6.34 -2.78
CA ASN A 108 5.23 6.62 -2.89
C ASN A 108 5.63 7.29 -4.21
N ASN A 109 4.97 6.96 -5.32
CA ASN A 109 5.33 7.47 -6.64
C ASN A 109 5.17 9.00 -6.78
N GLN A 110 4.32 9.64 -6.00
CA GLN A 110 4.17 11.10 -6.02
C GLN A 110 5.39 11.87 -5.48
N TYR A 111 6.31 11.18 -4.80
CA TYR A 111 7.52 11.76 -4.22
C TYR A 111 8.78 11.51 -5.05
N ARG A 112 8.64 10.97 -6.27
CA ARG A 112 9.76 10.81 -7.19
C ARG A 112 10.32 12.16 -7.61
N THR A 113 11.62 12.23 -7.79
CA THR A 113 12.33 13.49 -8.17
C THR A 113 11.83 14.07 -9.49
N GLU A 114 11.42 13.20 -10.42
CA GLU A 114 10.94 13.61 -11.75
C GLU A 114 9.53 14.23 -11.73
N ILE A 115 8.77 14.06 -10.64
CA ILE A 115 7.36 14.49 -10.61
C ILE A 115 7.20 15.99 -10.79
N LYS A 116 8.16 16.78 -10.28
CA LYS A 116 8.18 18.23 -10.46
C LYS A 116 8.24 18.60 -11.94
N ARG A 117 9.13 17.94 -12.68
CA ARG A 117 9.29 18.18 -14.12
C ARG A 117 8.05 17.69 -14.89
N PHE A 118 7.46 16.57 -14.51
CA PHE A 118 6.23 16.10 -15.12
C PHE A 118 5.06 17.07 -14.90
N LYS A 119 4.98 17.71 -13.73
CA LYS A 119 3.97 18.73 -13.46
C LYS A 119 4.15 19.95 -14.35
N GLU A 120 5.35 20.47 -14.48
CA GLU A 120 5.64 21.60 -15.38
C GLU A 120 5.22 21.33 -16.83
N LEU A 121 5.45 20.10 -17.31
CA LEU A 121 5.04 19.66 -18.64
C LEU A 121 3.52 19.48 -18.75
N ALA A 122 2.88 18.94 -17.72
CA ALA A 122 1.44 18.75 -17.68
C ALA A 122 0.69 20.08 -17.69
N ASP A 123 1.19 21.09 -16.97
CA ASP A 123 0.60 22.43 -16.92
C ASP A 123 0.62 23.16 -18.29
N GLN A 124 1.55 22.76 -19.16
CA GLN A 124 1.71 23.29 -20.52
C GLN A 124 1.02 22.43 -21.59
N SER A 125 0.36 21.34 -21.21
CA SER A 125 -0.19 20.34 -22.13
C SER A 125 -1.72 20.33 -22.11
N GLU A 126 -2.34 20.21 -23.28
CA GLU A 126 -3.80 20.02 -23.38
C GLU A 126 -4.23 18.62 -22.94
N ARG A 127 -3.34 17.65 -23.04
CA ARG A 127 -3.61 16.23 -22.71
C ARG A 127 -2.43 15.60 -22.01
N VAL A 128 -2.74 14.81 -21.00
CA VAL A 128 -1.77 13.96 -20.30
C VAL A 128 -2.19 12.50 -20.44
N PHE A 129 -1.29 11.66 -20.92
CA PHE A 129 -1.49 10.22 -21.03
C PHE A 129 -0.60 9.50 -20.03
N LEU A 130 -1.21 8.77 -19.09
CA LEU A 130 -0.53 7.98 -18.09
C LEU A 130 -0.69 6.49 -18.41
N ARG A 131 0.42 5.78 -18.52
CA ARG A 131 0.44 4.35 -18.77
C ARG A 131 1.34 3.63 -17.77
N TRP A 132 0.85 2.53 -17.23
CA TRP A 132 1.62 1.64 -16.39
C TRP A 132 1.59 0.23 -16.97
N ASN A 133 2.75 -0.35 -17.20
CA ASN A 133 2.90 -1.72 -17.67
C ASN A 133 3.78 -2.49 -16.69
N ASN A 134 3.31 -3.65 -16.24
CA ASN A 134 4.11 -4.66 -15.59
C ASN A 134 4.36 -5.80 -16.57
N VAL A 135 5.46 -5.73 -17.30
CA VAL A 135 5.74 -6.65 -18.41
C VAL A 135 6.36 -7.96 -17.90
N ASN A 136 7.18 -7.89 -16.85
CA ASN A 136 7.97 -9.02 -16.38
C ASN A 136 7.63 -9.46 -14.94
N ARG A 137 6.51 -8.99 -14.40
CA ARG A 137 6.09 -9.32 -13.05
C ARG A 137 4.70 -9.93 -13.07
N ILE A 138 4.66 -11.24 -12.93
CA ILE A 138 3.41 -11.98 -12.75
C ILE A 138 3.35 -12.40 -11.29
N PRO A 139 2.29 -12.06 -10.54
CA PRO A 139 2.14 -12.49 -9.15
C PRO A 139 2.07 -14.00 -9.06
N HIS A 140 2.70 -14.58 -8.04
CA HIS A 140 2.66 -16.02 -7.81
C HIS A 140 1.21 -16.49 -7.61
N PRO A 141 0.73 -17.49 -8.37
CA PRO A 141 -0.64 -18.02 -8.24
C PRO A 141 -0.85 -18.62 -6.85
N GLY A 142 -2.09 -18.52 -6.36
CA GLY A 142 -2.47 -19.03 -5.04
C GLY A 142 -2.09 -18.15 -3.85
N SER A 143 -1.38 -17.05 -4.06
CA SER A 143 -1.14 -16.05 -3.00
C SER A 143 -2.38 -15.18 -2.77
N TRP A 144 -2.44 -14.50 -1.62
CA TRP A 144 -3.48 -13.52 -1.34
C TRP A 144 -3.59 -12.45 -2.44
N PHE A 145 -2.48 -12.13 -3.07
CA PHE A 145 -2.38 -11.10 -4.09
C PHE A 145 -3.11 -11.47 -5.40
N THR A 146 -3.21 -12.76 -5.71
CA THR A 146 -3.94 -13.28 -6.87
C THR A 146 -5.39 -13.67 -6.53
N THR A 147 -5.78 -13.65 -5.26
CA THR A 147 -7.14 -13.91 -4.81
C THR A 147 -7.94 -12.62 -4.84
N LYS A 148 -8.92 -12.51 -5.75
CA LYS A 148 -9.70 -11.28 -5.96
C LYS A 148 -10.33 -10.70 -4.69
N ARG A 149 -10.82 -11.56 -3.80
CA ARG A 149 -11.39 -11.17 -2.50
C ARG A 149 -10.34 -10.49 -1.61
N ASP A 150 -9.17 -11.10 -1.48
CA ASP A 150 -8.16 -10.71 -0.49
C ASP A 150 -7.31 -9.53 -0.99
N ALA A 151 -7.13 -9.41 -2.30
CA ALA A 151 -6.49 -8.28 -2.96
C ALA A 151 -7.45 -7.10 -3.24
N PHE A 152 -8.74 -7.24 -2.94
CA PHE A 152 -9.82 -6.27 -3.25
C PHE A 152 -10.09 -6.08 -4.74
N GLY A 153 -9.59 -6.90 -5.60
CA GLY A 153 -9.73 -6.85 -7.05
C GLY A 153 -8.42 -7.10 -7.77
N GLY A 154 -8.38 -6.85 -9.07
CA GLY A 154 -7.19 -7.05 -9.91
C GLY A 154 -6.38 -5.76 -10.08
N VAL A 155 -5.88 -5.57 -11.30
CA VAL A 155 -5.03 -4.43 -11.73
C VAL A 155 -5.58 -3.06 -11.29
N SER A 156 -6.89 -2.89 -11.28
CA SER A 156 -7.53 -1.64 -10.83
C SER A 156 -7.30 -1.33 -9.35
N ARG A 157 -7.00 -2.32 -8.54
CA ARG A 157 -6.68 -2.12 -7.10
C ARG A 157 -5.19 -2.13 -6.83
N ASP A 158 -4.41 -2.75 -7.69
CA ASP A 158 -2.96 -2.82 -7.54
C ASP A 158 -2.25 -1.63 -8.21
N LEU A 159 -2.48 -1.41 -9.50
CA LEU A 159 -1.73 -0.42 -10.29
C LEU A 159 -2.44 0.93 -10.43
N LEU A 160 -3.76 0.96 -10.49
CA LEU A 160 -4.50 2.22 -10.64
C LEU A 160 -4.25 3.23 -9.51
N PRO A 161 -4.07 2.85 -8.24
CA PRO A 161 -3.70 3.80 -7.18
C PRO A 161 -2.42 4.58 -7.49
N HIS A 162 -1.44 3.96 -8.15
CA HIS A 162 -0.22 4.64 -8.59
C HIS A 162 -0.50 5.67 -9.70
N LEU A 163 -1.28 5.30 -10.71
CA LEU A 163 -1.68 6.23 -11.78
C LEU A 163 -2.52 7.38 -11.25
N LEU A 164 -3.47 7.10 -10.35
CA LEU A 164 -4.28 8.13 -9.71
C LEU A 164 -3.42 9.06 -8.84
N SER A 165 -2.36 8.57 -8.20
CA SER A 165 -1.45 9.43 -7.45
C SER A 165 -0.71 10.42 -8.37
N TYR A 166 -0.28 9.98 -9.55
CA TYR A 166 0.27 10.88 -10.56
C TYR A 166 -0.77 11.88 -11.05
N TYR A 167 -1.96 11.42 -11.42
CA TYR A 167 -3.04 12.30 -11.83
C TYR A 167 -3.32 13.39 -10.79
N CYS A 168 -3.50 13.01 -9.53
CA CYS A 168 -3.76 13.95 -8.45
C CYS A 168 -2.64 14.99 -8.31
N THR A 169 -1.38 14.54 -8.37
CA THR A 169 -0.22 15.44 -8.24
C THR A 169 -0.08 16.39 -9.45
N LEU A 170 -0.27 15.87 -10.65
CA LEU A 170 -0.15 16.65 -11.88
C LEU A 170 -1.29 17.66 -12.08
N THR A 171 -2.45 17.41 -11.47
CA THR A 171 -3.64 18.27 -11.59
C THR A 171 -3.95 19.07 -10.32
N ASP A 172 -3.03 19.13 -9.34
CA ASP A 172 -3.25 19.74 -8.03
C ASP A 172 -4.52 19.22 -7.32
N TYR A 173 -4.77 17.93 -7.43
CA TYR A 173 -5.98 17.29 -6.85
C TYR A 173 -7.30 17.86 -7.38
N LYS A 174 -7.31 18.45 -8.55
CA LYS A 174 -8.57 18.88 -9.18
C LYS A 174 -9.46 17.67 -9.40
N GLN A 175 -10.69 17.78 -8.92
CA GLN A 175 -11.66 16.72 -9.04
C GLN A 175 -12.04 16.54 -10.51
N GLY A 176 -11.82 15.35 -11.05
CA GLY A 176 -12.24 15.02 -12.41
C GLY A 176 -13.76 14.98 -12.52
N THR A 177 -14.30 15.58 -13.56
CA THR A 177 -15.76 15.71 -13.76
C THR A 177 -16.40 14.46 -14.35
N LYS A 178 -15.66 13.65 -15.07
CA LYS A 178 -16.13 12.38 -15.64
C LYS A 178 -15.03 11.35 -15.68
N VAL A 179 -15.27 10.18 -15.12
CA VAL A 179 -14.42 9.00 -15.27
C VAL A 179 -15.15 7.98 -16.13
N LYS A 180 -14.56 7.63 -17.28
CA LYS A 180 -14.99 6.48 -18.07
C LYS A 180 -13.98 5.38 -17.85
N ALA A 181 -14.38 4.27 -17.27
CA ALA A 181 -13.54 3.11 -17.05
C ALA A 181 -14.02 1.94 -17.89
N THR A 182 -13.08 1.26 -18.55
CA THR A 182 -13.31 -0.02 -19.20
C THR A 182 -12.28 -1.02 -18.68
N ALA A 183 -12.74 -2.20 -18.31
CA ALA A 183 -11.89 -3.31 -17.92
C ALA A 183 -12.03 -4.44 -18.94
N ARG A 184 -10.92 -5.02 -19.35
CA ARG A 184 -10.89 -6.19 -20.23
C ARG A 184 -9.97 -7.24 -19.60
N GLN A 185 -10.47 -8.46 -19.48
CA GLN A 185 -9.67 -9.62 -19.15
C GLN A 185 -9.20 -10.27 -20.46
N SER A 186 -7.91 -10.50 -20.60
CA SER A 186 -7.34 -11.03 -21.84
C SER A 186 -7.22 -12.56 -21.84
N TYR A 187 -7.27 -13.19 -20.66
CA TYR A 187 -7.23 -14.66 -20.51
C TYR A 187 -8.05 -15.11 -19.30
N THR A 188 -8.47 -16.38 -19.34
CA THR A 188 -9.08 -17.08 -18.21
C THR A 188 -7.99 -17.69 -17.33
N LEU A 189 -8.33 -18.10 -16.11
CA LEU A 189 -7.39 -18.81 -15.23
C LEU A 189 -6.96 -20.16 -15.81
N GLU A 190 -7.79 -20.75 -16.66
CA GLU A 190 -7.54 -22.05 -17.33
C GLU A 190 -6.51 -21.91 -18.45
N GLU A 191 -6.31 -20.72 -19.01
CA GLU A 191 -5.32 -20.42 -20.06
C GLU A 191 -3.93 -20.10 -19.50
N ILE A 192 -3.81 -19.99 -18.17
CA ILE A 192 -2.56 -19.63 -17.53
C ILE A 192 -1.98 -20.86 -16.85
N ASP A 193 -0.93 -21.41 -17.41
CA ASP A 193 -0.20 -22.49 -16.76
C ASP A 193 0.51 -21.97 -15.50
N SER A 194 0.22 -22.58 -14.36
CA SER A 194 0.82 -22.22 -13.08
C SER A 194 2.35 -22.39 -13.02
N THR A 195 2.92 -23.16 -13.93
CA THR A 195 4.37 -23.35 -14.05
C THR A 195 5.08 -22.12 -14.61
N ASP A 196 4.42 -21.35 -15.46
CA ASP A 196 4.99 -20.13 -16.05
C ASP A 196 5.19 -19.02 -15.00
N TYR A 197 4.37 -18.97 -13.98
CA TYR A 197 4.50 -18.01 -12.89
C TYR A 197 5.74 -18.23 -12.02
N GLY A 198 6.17 -19.47 -11.85
CA GLY A 198 7.36 -19.82 -11.08
C GLY A 198 8.67 -19.44 -11.74
N VAL A 199 8.66 -19.22 -13.05
CA VAL A 199 9.84 -18.85 -13.84
C VAL A 199 10.13 -17.35 -13.77
N VAL A 200 9.10 -16.52 -13.73
CA VAL A 200 9.22 -15.06 -13.79
C VAL A 200 9.70 -14.46 -12.46
N ASN A 201 9.54 -15.18 -11.37
CA ASN A 201 9.96 -14.71 -10.03
C ASN A 201 11.30 -15.28 -9.57
N LYS A 202 12.05 -15.99 -10.42
CA LYS A 202 13.34 -16.60 -10.04
C LYS A 202 14.46 -15.58 -9.78
N ASP A 203 14.33 -14.40 -10.31
CA ASP A 203 15.29 -13.31 -10.17
C ASP A 203 14.91 -12.30 -9.07
N GLY A 204 13.84 -12.58 -8.31
CA GLY A 204 13.45 -11.76 -7.16
C GLY A 204 12.82 -10.41 -7.53
N THR A 205 12.40 -10.23 -8.78
CA THR A 205 11.75 -9.00 -9.26
C THR A 205 10.23 -9.09 -9.28
#